data_d3a3671d6b27ec07f2917b7992a50b33
#
_entry.id   d3a3671d6b27ec07f2917b7992a50b33
#
_cell.length_a   1.000
_cell.length_b   1.000
_cell.length_c   1.000
_cell.angle_alpha   90.00
_cell.angle_beta   90.00
_cell.angle_gamma   90.00
#
_symmetry.space_group_name_H-M   'P 1'
#
loop_
_entity.id
_entity.type
_entity.pdbx_description
1 polymer ?
#
loop_
_entity_poly.entity_id
_entity_poly.type
_entity_poly.pdbx_seq_one_letter_code
_entity_poly.pdbx_strand_id
1 'polypeptide(L)'
;TAEDMAKIAVYAMKNSDFRDIVKRKTYPMTYKNGIYRNVANRNEFLSSGYEGANGIKTGMTEAAGDCLVASAERDGQLMIAVFYNDPKRWQDVKTWMDYGFAAAKVEREYHEALAAEPSIYKFVNRVLGKEPKEVNG
;
A
#
# COMPACT_ATOMS: atom_id res chain seq x y z
N THR A 1 -16.24 1.96 -3.27
CA THR A 1 -15.86 0.98 -2.23
C THR A 1 -14.39 1.11 -1.84
N ALA A 2 -13.97 0.46 -0.74
CA ALA A 2 -12.56 0.40 -0.36
C ALA A 2 -11.71 -0.31 -1.42
N GLU A 3 -12.26 -1.35 -2.05
CA GLU A 3 -11.62 -2.07 -3.14
C GLU A 3 -11.37 -1.17 -4.36
N ASP A 4 -12.35 -0.37 -4.77
CA ASP A 4 -12.16 0.56 -5.90
C ASP A 4 -11.10 1.60 -5.59
N MET A 5 -11.09 2.13 -4.36
CA MET A 5 -10.07 3.08 -3.92
C MET A 5 -8.68 2.44 -3.88
N ALA A 6 -8.57 1.18 -3.48
CA ALA A 6 -7.31 0.45 -3.55
C ALA A 6 -6.81 0.30 -4.99
N LYS A 7 -7.69 -0.02 -5.96
CA LYS A 7 -7.34 -0.09 -7.40
C LYS A 7 -6.84 1.26 -7.92
N ILE A 8 -7.52 2.36 -7.55
CA ILE A 8 -7.10 3.73 -7.90
C ILE A 8 -5.72 4.02 -7.31
N ALA A 9 -5.50 3.68 -6.03
CA ALA A 9 -4.24 3.90 -5.36
C ALA A 9 -3.08 3.11 -6.00
N VAL A 10 -3.30 1.83 -6.33
CA VAL A 10 -2.33 0.99 -7.06
C VAL A 10 -1.96 1.63 -8.40
N TYR A 11 -2.94 2.12 -9.14
CA TYR A 11 -2.69 2.79 -10.41
C TYR A 11 -1.89 4.09 -10.23
N ALA A 12 -2.30 4.94 -9.28
CA ALA A 12 -1.64 6.22 -9.00
C ALA A 12 -0.19 6.03 -8.53
N MET A 13 0.08 5.00 -7.72
CA MET A 13 1.42 4.69 -7.24
C MET A 13 2.38 4.19 -8.33
N LYS A 14 1.92 3.94 -9.57
CA LYS A 14 2.79 3.70 -10.72
C LYS A 14 3.45 4.99 -11.23
N ASN A 15 2.85 6.15 -10.98
CA ASN A 15 3.37 7.44 -11.37
C ASN A 15 4.43 7.94 -10.37
N SER A 16 5.64 8.26 -10.84
CA SER A 16 6.76 8.73 -10.01
C SER A 16 6.46 10.06 -9.32
N ASP A 17 5.86 11.01 -10.04
CA ASP A 17 5.56 12.34 -9.49
C ASP A 17 4.51 12.23 -8.37
N PHE A 18 3.51 11.36 -8.56
CA PHE A 18 2.53 11.08 -7.52
C PHE A 18 3.20 10.51 -6.26
N ARG A 19 4.06 9.48 -6.40
CA ARG A 19 4.82 8.93 -5.27
C ARG A 19 5.66 9.99 -4.56
N ASP A 20 6.34 10.83 -5.32
CA ASP A 20 7.21 11.89 -4.77
C ASP A 20 6.43 12.97 -4.02
N ILE A 21 5.19 13.23 -4.42
CA ILE A 21 4.32 14.17 -3.72
C ILE A 21 3.75 13.55 -2.45
N VAL A 22 3.16 12.36 -2.53
CA VAL A 22 2.40 11.78 -1.40
C VAL A 22 3.27 11.30 -0.26
N LYS A 23 4.54 10.98 -0.50
CA LYS A 23 5.50 10.58 0.55
C LYS A 23 6.07 11.75 1.37
N ARG A 24 5.83 13.00 0.95
CA ARG A 24 6.40 14.16 1.64
C ARG A 24 5.75 14.37 3.01
N LYS A 25 6.58 14.41 4.05
CA LYS A 25 6.14 14.72 5.41
C LYS A 25 5.89 16.21 5.60
N THR A 26 6.65 17.04 4.90
CA THR A 26 6.52 18.50 4.90
C THR A 26 6.76 19.05 3.50
N TYR A 27 6.24 20.25 3.25
CA TYR A 27 6.48 20.98 2.00
C TYR A 27 6.70 22.47 2.28
N PRO A 28 7.82 23.07 1.80
CA PRO A 28 8.04 24.49 1.88
C PRO A 28 7.13 25.23 0.89
N MET A 29 6.35 26.16 1.39
CA MET A 29 5.38 26.93 0.62
C MET A 29 5.64 28.42 0.73
N THR A 30 5.89 29.09 -0.40
CA THR A 30 6.00 30.53 -0.44
C THR A 30 4.75 31.11 -1.08
N TYR A 31 4.01 31.95 -0.35
CA TYR A 31 2.83 32.62 -0.85
C TYR A 31 3.22 33.83 -1.71
N LYS A 32 2.31 34.30 -2.56
CA LYS A 32 2.53 35.46 -3.44
C LYS A 32 2.90 36.74 -2.69
N ASN A 33 2.52 36.87 -1.42
CA ASN A 33 2.89 37.99 -0.53
C ASN A 33 4.26 37.81 0.16
N GLY A 34 5.07 36.84 -0.25
CA GLY A 34 6.38 36.54 0.32
C GLY A 34 6.37 35.77 1.65
N ILE A 35 5.23 35.44 2.19
CA ILE A 35 5.16 34.63 3.43
C ILE A 35 5.61 33.20 3.10
N TYR A 36 6.62 32.76 3.85
CA TYR A 36 7.10 31.38 3.84
C TYR A 36 6.44 30.56 4.95
N ARG A 37 5.96 29.36 4.62
CA ARG A 37 5.48 28.37 5.60
C ARG A 37 5.94 26.98 5.24
N ASN A 38 6.34 26.21 6.22
CA ASN A 38 6.56 24.78 6.07
C ASN A 38 5.26 24.05 6.45
N VAL A 39 4.58 23.48 5.47
CA VAL A 39 3.28 22.79 5.66
C VAL A 39 3.52 21.33 5.95
N ALA A 40 2.98 20.84 7.08
CA ALA A 40 3.06 19.42 7.44
C ALA A 40 1.96 18.60 6.75
N ASN A 41 2.32 17.38 6.37
CA ASN A 41 1.33 16.41 5.89
C ASN A 41 0.48 15.91 7.07
N ARG A 42 -0.83 15.86 6.86
CA ARG A 42 -1.78 15.36 7.87
C ARG A 42 -1.81 13.83 7.99
N ASN A 43 -1.12 13.13 7.12
CA ASN A 43 -1.02 11.69 7.18
C ASN A 43 -0.01 11.28 8.27
N GLU A 44 -0.52 11.02 9.48
CA GLU A 44 0.29 10.63 10.63
C GLU A 44 1.02 9.31 10.42
N PHE A 45 0.51 8.43 9.56
CA PHE A 45 1.20 7.19 9.22
C PHE A 45 2.60 7.43 8.63
N LEU A 46 2.77 8.49 7.82
CA LEU A 46 4.08 8.89 7.29
C LEU A 46 5.06 9.31 8.38
N SER A 47 4.57 9.88 9.47
CA SER A 47 5.39 10.39 10.58
C SER A 47 5.51 9.39 11.74
N SER A 48 4.80 8.27 11.66
CA SER A 48 4.71 7.27 12.73
C SER A 48 5.98 6.43 12.94
N GLY A 49 7.00 6.57 12.08
CA GLY A 49 8.17 5.70 12.07
C GLY A 49 7.93 4.30 11.52
N TYR A 50 6.75 4.04 10.94
CA TYR A 50 6.47 2.75 10.32
C TYR A 50 7.39 2.53 9.11
N GLU A 51 8.08 1.39 9.09
CA GLU A 51 9.05 1.05 8.06
C GLU A 51 8.40 1.00 6.67
N GLY A 52 9.00 1.71 5.73
CA GLY A 52 8.53 1.76 4.34
C GLY A 52 7.32 2.65 4.10
N ALA A 53 6.74 3.32 5.12
CA ALA A 53 5.58 4.22 4.95
C ALA A 53 5.89 5.32 3.90
N ASN A 54 5.10 5.38 2.82
CA ASN A 54 5.33 6.25 1.67
C ASN A 54 4.09 6.93 1.09
N GLY A 55 2.93 6.86 1.75
CA GLY A 55 1.71 7.56 1.29
C GLY A 55 0.46 7.15 2.05
N ILE A 56 -0.76 7.53 1.61
CA ILE A 56 -1.10 8.30 0.42
C ILE A 56 -1.94 9.52 0.83
N LYS A 57 -3.18 9.29 1.37
CA LYS A 57 -4.14 10.37 1.61
C LYS A 57 -5.06 10.09 2.78
N THR A 58 -5.30 11.12 3.57
CA THR A 58 -6.32 11.13 4.64
C THR A 58 -7.58 11.81 4.17
N GLY A 59 -8.71 11.45 4.75
CA GLY A 59 -10.00 12.11 4.56
C GLY A 59 -10.79 12.12 5.86
N MET A 60 -11.65 13.15 6.01
CA MET A 60 -12.62 13.20 7.10
C MET A 60 -13.75 14.14 6.72
N THR A 61 -14.98 13.68 6.86
CA THR A 61 -16.22 14.47 6.86
C THR A 61 -17.17 13.86 7.88
N GLU A 62 -18.19 14.59 8.30
CA GLU A 62 -19.21 14.05 9.22
C GLU A 62 -19.86 12.78 8.68
N ALA A 63 -20.15 12.74 7.39
CA ALA A 63 -20.80 11.58 6.75
C ALA A 63 -19.86 10.41 6.49
N ALA A 64 -18.59 10.66 6.17
CA ALA A 64 -17.63 9.62 5.81
C ALA A 64 -16.83 9.09 7.00
N GLY A 65 -16.83 9.84 8.12
CA GLY A 65 -15.95 9.55 9.24
C GLY A 65 -14.48 9.69 8.90
N ASP A 66 -13.66 9.06 9.69
CA ASP A 66 -12.21 9.03 9.54
C ASP A 66 -11.76 8.05 8.47
N CYS A 67 -11.16 8.56 7.39
CA CYS A 67 -10.72 7.77 6.24
C CYS A 67 -9.20 7.86 6.05
N LEU A 68 -8.62 6.79 5.52
CA LEU A 68 -7.19 6.70 5.20
C LEU A 68 -6.99 5.78 3.99
N VAL A 69 -6.21 6.24 3.04
CA VAL A 69 -5.52 5.38 2.06
C VAL A 69 -4.04 5.45 2.41
N ALA A 70 -3.49 4.34 2.86
CA ALA A 70 -2.09 4.23 3.25
C ALA A 70 -1.31 3.35 2.29
N SER A 71 -0.01 3.62 2.18
CA SER A 71 0.92 2.75 1.48
C SER A 71 2.25 2.64 2.21
N ALA A 72 2.84 1.46 2.11
CA ALA A 72 4.20 1.20 2.55
C ALA A 72 4.88 0.26 1.55
N GLU A 73 6.20 0.36 1.44
CA GLU A 73 7.00 -0.48 0.53
C GLU A 73 8.17 -1.09 1.30
N ARG A 74 8.30 -2.41 1.22
CA ARG A 74 9.41 -3.19 1.79
C ARG A 74 9.89 -4.21 0.77
N ASP A 75 11.18 -4.33 0.56
CA ASP A 75 11.80 -5.30 -0.36
C ASP A 75 11.20 -5.26 -1.78
N GLY A 76 10.88 -4.05 -2.27
CA GLY A 76 10.25 -3.83 -3.57
C GLY A 76 8.77 -4.21 -3.65
N GLN A 77 8.17 -4.62 -2.52
CA GLN A 77 6.75 -4.93 -2.42
C GLN A 77 5.96 -3.75 -1.88
N LEU A 78 5.06 -3.20 -2.71
CA LEU A 78 4.12 -2.16 -2.32
C LEU A 78 2.88 -2.78 -1.68
N MET A 79 2.57 -2.34 -0.45
CA MET A 79 1.33 -2.67 0.24
C MET A 79 0.43 -1.44 0.32
N ILE A 80 -0.88 -1.62 0.09
CA ILE A 80 -1.88 -0.56 0.20
C ILE A 80 -2.99 -1.01 1.14
N ALA A 81 -3.39 -0.14 2.06
CA ALA A 81 -4.53 -0.34 2.94
C ALA A 81 -5.50 0.83 2.83
N VAL A 82 -6.80 0.53 2.82
CA VAL A 82 -7.88 1.52 2.72
C VAL A 82 -8.83 1.36 3.87
N PHE A 83 -9.06 2.46 4.59
CA PHE A 83 -9.93 2.53 5.75
C PHE A 83 -11.01 3.59 5.52
N TYR A 84 -12.25 3.27 5.84
CA TYR A 84 -13.37 4.19 5.87
C TYR A 84 -14.03 4.15 7.25
N ASN A 85 -14.36 5.32 7.77
CA ASN A 85 -15.02 5.48 9.06
C ASN A 85 -14.31 4.71 10.20
N ASP A 86 -12.99 4.82 10.25
CA ASP A 86 -12.17 4.16 11.24
C ASP A 86 -11.46 5.16 12.16
N PRO A 87 -12.00 5.41 13.36
CA PRO A 87 -11.40 6.35 14.32
C PRO A 87 -10.06 5.87 14.87
N LYS A 88 -9.73 4.59 14.70
CA LYS A 88 -8.44 3.99 15.11
C LYS A 88 -7.47 3.79 13.93
N ARG A 89 -7.74 4.38 12.76
CA ARG A 89 -6.96 4.19 11.52
C ARG A 89 -5.45 4.27 11.71
N TRP A 90 -4.94 5.04 12.67
CA TRP A 90 -3.49 5.18 12.91
C TRP A 90 -2.86 3.98 13.61
N GLN A 91 -3.63 3.24 14.40
CA GLN A 91 -3.21 1.98 15.02
C GLN A 91 -3.46 0.82 14.05
N ASP A 92 -4.67 0.79 13.48
CA ASP A 92 -5.13 -0.32 12.66
C ASP A 92 -4.32 -0.44 11.36
N VAL A 93 -3.89 0.69 10.77
CA VAL A 93 -3.04 0.67 9.58
C VAL A 93 -1.73 -0.08 9.81
N LYS A 94 -1.11 0.05 10.97
CA LYS A 94 0.14 -0.67 11.28
C LYS A 94 -0.10 -2.17 11.36
N THR A 95 -1.14 -2.57 12.09
CA THR A 95 -1.53 -3.98 12.24
C THR A 95 -1.84 -4.63 10.90
N TRP A 96 -2.64 -3.96 10.07
CA TRP A 96 -3.03 -4.50 8.76
C TRP A 96 -1.89 -4.51 7.74
N MET A 97 -0.99 -3.53 7.79
CA MET A 97 0.23 -3.54 6.98
C MET A 97 1.16 -4.68 7.38
N ASP A 98 1.39 -4.91 8.68
CA ASP A 98 2.22 -6.01 9.16
C ASP A 98 1.63 -7.37 8.76
N TYR A 99 0.31 -7.54 8.90
CA TYR A 99 -0.39 -8.73 8.42
C TYR A 99 -0.21 -8.92 6.91
N GLY A 100 -0.40 -7.86 6.12
CA GLY A 100 -0.26 -7.92 4.67
C GLY A 100 1.14 -8.30 4.22
N PHE A 101 2.18 -7.69 4.80
CA PHE A 101 3.58 -8.05 4.48
C PHE A 101 3.91 -9.47 4.91
N ALA A 102 3.42 -9.93 6.08
CA ALA A 102 3.63 -11.30 6.53
C ALA A 102 2.96 -12.31 5.59
N ALA A 103 1.71 -12.08 5.21
CA ALA A 103 0.98 -12.93 4.26
C ALA A 103 1.67 -12.99 2.89
N ALA A 104 2.09 -11.86 2.37
CA ALA A 104 2.78 -11.79 1.09
C ALA A 104 4.16 -12.47 1.10
N LYS A 105 4.86 -12.43 2.25
CA LYS A 105 6.11 -13.17 2.43
C LYS A 105 5.88 -14.67 2.35
N VAL A 106 4.88 -15.18 3.07
CA VAL A 106 4.51 -16.61 3.04
C VAL A 106 4.13 -17.06 1.63
N GLU A 107 3.34 -16.27 0.91
CA GLU A 107 2.95 -16.57 -0.46
C GLU A 107 4.16 -16.63 -1.40
N ARG A 108 5.09 -15.68 -1.29
CA ARG A 108 6.33 -15.68 -2.08
C ARG A 108 7.19 -16.90 -1.78
N GLU A 109 7.45 -17.21 -0.50
CA GLU A 109 8.23 -18.38 -0.09
C GLU A 109 7.59 -19.70 -0.57
N TYR A 110 6.27 -19.79 -0.53
CA TYR A 110 5.52 -20.92 -1.07
C TYR A 110 5.75 -21.08 -2.59
N HIS A 111 5.64 -19.99 -3.36
CA HIS A 111 5.86 -20.02 -4.79
C HIS A 111 7.32 -20.33 -5.16
N GLU A 112 8.28 -19.80 -4.41
CA GLU A 112 9.70 -20.11 -4.59
C GLU A 112 9.99 -21.59 -4.31
N ALA A 113 9.43 -22.15 -3.25
CA ALA A 113 9.56 -23.57 -2.93
C ALA A 113 8.94 -24.46 -4.00
N LEU A 114 7.76 -24.10 -4.53
CA LEU A 114 7.14 -24.83 -5.63
C LEU A 114 7.95 -24.76 -6.93
N ALA A 115 8.59 -23.63 -7.20
CA ALA A 115 9.44 -23.46 -8.39
C ALA A 115 10.74 -24.27 -8.29
N ALA A 116 11.28 -24.43 -7.08
CA ALA A 116 12.46 -25.26 -6.81
C ALA A 116 12.19 -26.77 -6.98
N GLU A 117 10.91 -27.19 -6.84
CA GLU A 117 10.45 -28.58 -6.97
C GLU A 117 9.40 -28.70 -8.11
N PRO A 118 9.83 -28.68 -9.39
CA PRO A 118 8.91 -28.64 -10.54
C PRO A 118 7.88 -29.79 -10.58
N SER A 119 8.24 -30.96 -10.01
CA SER A 119 7.34 -32.11 -9.94
C SER A 119 6.18 -31.87 -8.96
N ILE A 120 6.47 -31.27 -7.81
CA ILE A 120 5.48 -30.88 -6.80
C ILE A 120 4.60 -29.75 -7.34
N TYR A 121 5.19 -28.77 -8.01
CA TYR A 121 4.46 -27.66 -8.64
C TYR A 121 3.40 -28.18 -9.63
N LYS A 122 3.77 -29.09 -10.54
CA LYS A 122 2.83 -29.70 -11.48
C LYS A 122 1.73 -30.50 -10.78
N PHE A 123 2.07 -31.23 -9.72
CA PHE A 123 1.12 -31.99 -8.93
C PHE A 123 0.11 -31.09 -8.23
N VAL A 124 0.59 -30.04 -7.53
CA VAL A 124 -0.26 -29.11 -6.78
C VAL A 124 -1.19 -28.35 -7.72
N ASN A 125 -0.71 -27.83 -8.86
CA ASN A 125 -1.55 -27.13 -9.82
C ASN A 125 -2.62 -28.05 -10.43
N ARG A 126 -2.30 -29.31 -10.67
CA ARG A 126 -3.28 -30.29 -11.10
C ARG A 126 -4.39 -30.53 -10.06
N VAL A 127 -3.99 -30.66 -8.79
CA VAL A 127 -4.94 -30.90 -7.68
C VAL A 127 -5.84 -29.68 -7.43
N LEU A 128 -5.26 -28.47 -7.56
CA LEU A 128 -5.99 -27.21 -7.34
C LEU A 128 -6.77 -26.74 -8.58
N GLY A 129 -6.68 -27.44 -9.72
CA GLY A 129 -7.32 -27.04 -10.98
C GLY A 129 -6.77 -25.75 -11.57
N LYS A 130 -5.57 -25.33 -11.13
CA LYS A 130 -4.85 -24.15 -11.62
C LYS A 130 -3.82 -24.58 -12.66
N GLU A 131 -4.24 -24.97 -13.86
CA GLU A 131 -3.28 -25.11 -14.95
C GLU A 131 -2.69 -23.73 -15.29
N PRO A 132 -1.35 -23.63 -15.43
CA PRO A 132 -0.76 -22.42 -15.95
C PRO A 132 -1.31 -22.17 -17.35
N LYS A 133 -1.91 -21.01 -17.59
CA LYS A 133 -2.19 -20.58 -18.96
C LYS A 133 -0.85 -20.54 -19.69
N GLU A 134 -0.68 -21.38 -20.67
CA GLU A 134 0.44 -21.29 -21.60
C GLU A 134 0.47 -19.87 -22.15
N VAL A 135 1.51 -19.11 -21.81
CA VAL A 135 1.82 -17.87 -22.49
C VAL A 135 2.39 -18.28 -23.83
N ASN A 136 1.50 -18.42 -24.82
CA ASN A 136 1.91 -18.54 -26.22
C ASN A 136 2.61 -17.23 -26.61
N GLY A 137 3.88 -17.38 -27.10
CA GLY A 137 4.83 -16.36 -27.48
C GLY A 137 4.36 -15.39 -28.57
#